data_bc77158c14338d22e09c83ba2476b79f
#
_entry.id   bc77158c14338d22e09c83ba2476b79f
#
_cell.length_a   1.000
_cell.length_b   1.000
_cell.length_c   1.000
_cell.angle_alpha   90.00
_cell.angle_beta   90.00
_cell.angle_gamma   90.00
#
_symmetry.space_group_name_H-M   'P 1'
#
loop_
_entity.id
_entity.type
_entity.pdbx_description
1 polymer ?
#
loop_
_entity_poly.entity_id
_entity_poly.type
_entity_poly.pdbx_seq_one_letter_code
_entity_poly.pdbx_strand_id
1 'polypeptide(L)'
;ETSGSLEITGFYFPKSLDESFDTNITAEAKVIGYEELSEFQLVYEFIFRKSLNDSGMDIVEPRQFFLSKTFGEIDAYLGYRHTFWGVVESRNLVDLINQHDMAAGVSSDNRLGAPSISFEAYLGSGDFQYWYIPRFRERTFNEKNAHPGFGLPVLPAQFAHTRGSKAPDHAIRYGNSIGEIDYAVSVFDGTAREPLIRVEEMGSILPYYEQMRSVGLELQYTGDSILYKFEGLTGTQGEEDFDAAVMGTEKTVYSIFATQWDMGLIIEYQYDDRVQALIDRTLVSGIRLTANDEFDSSLLVLYTVDDEFSQSLFGLEASRRLSNGMTLDLNYLLYNSDEQNLPFYSLIDD
;
A
#
# COMPACT_ATOMS: atom_id res chain seq x y z
N GLU A 1 1.41 23.42 -15.08
CA GLU A 1 0.18 23.55 -14.29
C GLU A 1 0.47 23.06 -12.87
N THR A 2 -0.02 23.77 -11.85
CA THR A 2 0.22 23.44 -10.45
C THR A 2 -1.08 23.49 -9.67
N SER A 3 -1.32 22.51 -8.82
CA SER A 3 -2.44 22.45 -7.87
C SER A 3 -1.95 22.06 -6.49
N GLY A 4 -2.77 22.28 -5.47
CA GLY A 4 -2.44 21.88 -4.11
C GLY A 4 -3.68 21.53 -3.30
N SER A 5 -3.47 20.74 -2.25
CA SER A 5 -4.50 20.40 -1.28
C SER A 5 -3.96 20.54 0.14
N LEU A 6 -4.87 20.77 1.08
CA LEU A 6 -4.61 20.74 2.51
C LEU A 6 -5.57 19.73 3.13
N GLU A 7 -5.02 18.79 3.88
CA GLU A 7 -5.77 17.79 4.63
C GLU A 7 -5.51 17.99 6.13
N ILE A 8 -6.57 17.84 6.93
CA ILE A 8 -6.47 17.79 8.38
C ILE A 8 -7.13 16.51 8.83
N THR A 9 -6.37 15.61 9.46
CA THR A 9 -6.85 14.32 9.93
C THR A 9 -6.79 14.28 11.45
N GLY A 10 -7.93 13.95 12.08
CA GLY A 10 -8.01 13.64 13.51
C GLY A 10 -8.05 12.14 13.73
N PHE A 11 -7.18 11.62 14.59
CA PHE A 11 -7.16 10.23 15.01
C PHE A 11 -7.68 10.13 16.44
N TYR A 12 -8.47 9.09 16.70
CA TYR A 12 -8.94 8.76 18.03
C TYR A 12 -8.77 7.26 18.29
N PHE A 13 -8.06 6.92 19.34
CA PHE A 13 -7.74 5.56 19.77
C PHE A 13 -8.42 5.32 21.12
N PRO A 14 -9.59 4.65 21.16
CA PRO A 14 -10.39 4.50 22.40
C PRO A 14 -9.73 3.59 23.43
N LYS A 15 -8.74 2.81 23.02
CA LYS A 15 -7.90 1.98 23.89
C LYS A 15 -6.46 2.32 23.58
N SER A 16 -5.87 3.16 24.39
CA SER A 16 -4.45 3.51 24.30
C SER A 16 -3.67 2.79 25.38
N LEU A 17 -2.42 2.45 25.10
CA LEU A 17 -1.47 1.97 26.14
C LEU A 17 -1.28 3.08 27.19
N ASP A 18 -1.02 2.72 28.44
CA ASP A 18 -0.92 3.63 29.61
C ASP A 18 -0.02 4.87 29.39
N GLU A 19 0.94 4.82 28.46
CA GLU A 19 1.85 5.94 28.14
C GLU A 19 1.61 6.50 26.72
N SER A 20 0.59 6.05 25.98
CA SER A 20 0.31 6.49 24.62
C SER A 20 -0.75 7.58 24.53
N PHE A 21 -0.83 8.23 23.38
CA PHE A 21 -1.79 9.31 23.15
C PHE A 21 -3.12 8.76 22.66
N ASP A 22 -4.22 9.10 23.32
CA ASP A 22 -5.59 8.72 22.89
C ASP A 22 -6.01 9.40 21.59
N THR A 23 -5.39 10.52 21.27
CA THR A 23 -5.74 11.35 20.12
C THR A 23 -4.50 11.88 19.44
N ASN A 24 -4.56 12.02 18.12
CA ASN A 24 -3.57 12.72 17.34
C ASN A 24 -4.24 13.59 16.27
N ILE A 25 -3.61 14.67 15.87
CA ILE A 25 -4.05 15.50 14.74
C ILE A 25 -2.85 15.69 13.82
N THR A 26 -3.07 15.46 12.53
CA THR A 26 -2.09 15.77 11.49
C THR A 26 -2.63 16.83 10.56
N ALA A 27 -1.72 17.64 10.05
CA ALA A 27 -1.98 18.52 8.92
C ALA A 27 -1.02 18.15 7.80
N GLU A 28 -1.56 17.86 6.62
CA GLU A 28 -0.79 17.54 5.43
C GLU A 28 -1.08 18.57 4.32
N ALA A 29 -0.04 19.13 3.76
CA ALA A 29 -0.11 19.94 2.54
C ALA A 29 0.53 19.15 1.39
N LYS A 30 -0.16 19.09 0.27
CA LYS A 30 0.28 18.44 -0.96
C LYS A 30 0.35 19.46 -2.08
N VAL A 31 1.46 19.46 -2.82
CA VAL A 31 1.64 20.31 -4.01
C VAL A 31 1.96 19.41 -5.19
N ILE A 32 1.13 19.45 -6.21
CA ILE A 32 1.23 18.59 -7.40
C ILE A 32 1.31 19.48 -8.63
N GLY A 33 2.16 19.12 -9.57
CA GLY A 33 2.19 19.81 -10.85
C GLY A 33 3.12 19.18 -11.87
N TYR A 34 3.10 19.79 -13.05
CA TYR A 34 4.03 19.44 -14.11
C TYR A 34 4.45 20.69 -14.89
N GLU A 35 5.64 20.62 -15.50
CA GLU A 35 6.23 21.67 -16.32
C GLU A 35 6.84 21.07 -17.60
N GLU A 36 6.52 21.67 -18.74
CA GLU A 36 7.13 21.33 -20.01
C GLU A 36 8.49 22.03 -20.15
N LEU A 37 9.56 21.25 -20.22
CA LEU A 37 10.94 21.72 -20.32
C LEU A 37 11.55 21.33 -21.67
N SER A 38 11.15 21.98 -22.76
CA SER A 38 11.57 21.66 -24.12
C SER A 38 11.19 20.23 -24.53
N GLU A 39 12.15 19.28 -24.50
CA GLU A 39 11.95 17.86 -24.85
C GLU A 39 11.66 16.97 -23.62
N PHE A 40 11.65 17.55 -22.43
CA PHE A 40 11.40 16.85 -21.18
C PHE A 40 10.12 17.36 -20.53
N GLN A 41 9.49 16.52 -19.73
CA GLN A 41 8.45 16.92 -18.82
C GLN A 41 8.96 16.69 -17.38
N LEU A 42 8.86 17.71 -16.53
CA LEU A 42 9.08 17.61 -15.09
C LEU A 42 7.73 17.39 -14.41
N VAL A 43 7.60 16.31 -13.65
CA VAL A 43 6.44 16.02 -12.81
C VAL A 43 6.87 16.09 -11.35
N TYR A 44 6.04 16.71 -10.51
CA TYR A 44 6.32 16.81 -9.09
C TYR A 44 5.05 16.67 -8.25
N GLU A 45 5.23 15.98 -7.12
CA GLU A 45 4.28 15.87 -6.01
C GLU A 45 5.09 15.89 -4.72
N PHE A 46 4.91 16.94 -3.92
CA PHE A 46 5.54 17.08 -2.62
C PHE A 46 4.50 16.96 -1.52
N ILE A 47 4.86 16.23 -0.47
CA ILE A 47 4.06 16.07 0.74
C ILE A 47 4.79 16.73 1.91
N PHE A 48 4.04 17.52 2.67
CA PHE A 48 4.49 18.17 3.89
C PHE A 48 3.49 17.82 4.99
N ARG A 49 3.79 16.83 5.82
CA ARG A 49 2.90 16.42 6.91
C ARG A 49 3.55 16.75 8.26
N LYS A 50 2.75 17.29 9.16
CA LYS A 50 3.10 17.55 10.54
C LYS A 50 2.05 16.98 11.47
N SER A 51 2.50 16.22 12.47
CA SER A 51 1.68 15.68 13.55
C SER A 51 1.86 16.45 14.83
N LEU A 52 0.83 16.52 15.66
CA LEU A 52 0.90 17.17 16.98
C LEU A 52 1.56 16.28 18.04
N ASN A 53 1.26 14.98 18.03
CA ASN A 53 1.64 14.06 19.10
C ASN A 53 2.58 12.93 18.66
N ASP A 54 2.80 12.76 17.33
CA ASP A 54 3.65 11.71 16.80
C ASP A 54 4.61 12.26 15.73
N SER A 55 5.85 12.53 16.09
CA SER A 55 6.84 13.02 15.13
C SER A 55 7.28 11.92 14.14
N GLY A 56 6.98 10.66 14.38
CA GLY A 56 7.16 9.57 13.41
C GLY A 56 6.31 9.73 12.15
N MET A 57 5.19 10.46 12.27
CA MET A 57 4.34 10.83 11.13
C MET A 57 4.83 12.07 10.36
N ASP A 58 5.76 12.83 10.90
CA ASP A 58 6.28 14.05 10.25
C ASP A 58 7.04 13.67 8.97
N ILE A 59 6.69 14.29 7.86
CA ILE A 59 7.35 14.03 6.59
C ILE A 59 7.46 15.29 5.74
N VAL A 60 8.60 15.44 5.07
CA VAL A 60 8.84 16.44 4.02
C VAL A 60 9.51 15.71 2.87
N GLU A 61 8.73 15.30 1.89
CA GLU A 61 9.18 14.32 0.91
C GLU A 61 8.65 14.59 -0.51
N PRO A 62 9.45 14.31 -1.55
CA PRO A 62 8.93 14.14 -2.89
C PRO A 62 8.28 12.74 -3.00
N ARG A 63 6.95 12.69 -3.09
CA ARG A 63 6.24 11.47 -3.49
C ARG A 63 6.50 11.15 -4.96
N GLN A 64 6.49 12.22 -5.79
CA GLN A 64 6.96 12.18 -7.16
C GLN A 64 7.83 13.41 -7.43
N PHE A 65 8.97 13.21 -8.06
CA PHE A 65 9.82 14.27 -8.57
C PHE A 65 10.73 13.68 -9.65
N PHE A 66 10.27 13.69 -10.88
CA PHE A 66 11.00 13.06 -11.97
C PHE A 66 10.93 13.85 -13.27
N LEU A 67 11.94 13.64 -14.10
CA LEU A 67 11.95 14.04 -15.49
C LEU A 67 11.52 12.85 -16.35
N SER A 68 10.67 13.10 -17.35
CA SER A 68 10.32 12.13 -18.37
C SER A 68 10.66 12.64 -19.78
N LYS A 69 10.95 11.71 -20.68
CA LYS A 69 11.13 11.97 -22.10
C LYS A 69 10.78 10.72 -22.91
N THR A 70 10.07 10.93 -24.00
CA THR A 70 9.74 9.90 -24.99
C THR A 70 10.81 9.79 -26.06
N PHE A 71 11.30 8.57 -26.31
CA PHE A 71 12.25 8.21 -27.37
C PHE A 71 11.58 7.20 -28.31
N GLY A 72 10.88 7.69 -29.31
CA GLY A 72 10.10 6.85 -30.22
C GLY A 72 8.94 6.18 -29.48
N GLU A 73 9.00 4.87 -29.27
CA GLU A 73 7.97 4.09 -28.53
C GLU A 73 8.38 3.80 -27.06
N ILE A 74 9.45 4.41 -26.58
CA ILE A 74 9.95 4.21 -25.23
C ILE A 74 9.84 5.49 -24.43
N ASP A 75 9.19 5.44 -23.30
CA ASP A 75 9.18 6.50 -22.30
C ASP A 75 10.24 6.21 -21.24
N ALA A 76 11.12 7.17 -21.01
CA ALA A 76 12.16 7.10 -20.01
C ALA A 76 11.91 8.10 -18.89
N TYR A 77 12.17 7.67 -17.66
CA TYR A 77 11.90 8.44 -16.45
C TYR A 77 13.13 8.41 -15.53
N LEU A 78 13.43 9.54 -14.91
CA LEU A 78 14.54 9.69 -13.97
C LEU A 78 14.11 10.53 -12.77
N GLY A 79 14.14 9.93 -11.58
CA GLY A 79 13.82 10.62 -10.32
C GLY A 79 13.01 9.79 -9.36
N TYR A 80 12.27 10.46 -8.48
CA TYR A 80 11.36 9.80 -7.54
C TYR A 80 10.04 9.52 -8.24
N ARG A 81 9.69 8.25 -8.38
CA ARG A 81 8.42 7.82 -9.00
C ARG A 81 7.59 6.97 -8.06
N HIS A 82 6.29 7.12 -8.19
CA HIS A 82 5.28 6.27 -7.60
C HIS A 82 4.63 5.43 -8.69
N THR A 83 4.44 4.14 -8.44
CA THR A 83 3.67 3.23 -9.31
C THR A 83 2.87 2.28 -8.45
N PHE A 84 1.91 1.62 -9.02
CA PHE A 84 1.10 0.60 -8.37
C PHE A 84 0.98 -0.61 -9.29
N TRP A 85 1.25 -1.78 -8.74
CA TRP A 85 1.01 -3.07 -9.36
C TRP A 85 0.05 -3.87 -8.49
N GLY A 86 -0.94 -4.50 -9.13
CA GLY A 86 -1.91 -5.32 -8.44
C GLY A 86 -3.33 -5.15 -8.96
N VAL A 87 -4.19 -6.10 -8.61
CA VAL A 87 -5.60 -6.18 -9.05
C VAL A 87 -6.57 -6.50 -7.93
N VAL A 88 -6.09 -6.99 -6.77
CA VAL A 88 -6.93 -7.39 -5.63
C VAL A 88 -7.25 -6.19 -4.73
N GLU A 89 -8.22 -6.34 -3.83
CA GLU A 89 -8.66 -5.27 -2.94
C GLU A 89 -7.86 -5.21 -1.63
N SER A 90 -7.62 -6.38 -1.04
CA SER A 90 -7.17 -6.46 0.35
C SER A 90 -5.66 -6.36 0.53
N ARG A 91 -4.87 -7.02 -0.31
CA ARG A 91 -3.39 -7.03 -0.21
C ARG A 91 -2.73 -7.30 -1.55
N ASN A 92 -2.04 -6.31 -2.09
CA ASN A 92 -1.34 -6.42 -3.36
C ASN A 92 0.07 -6.99 -3.16
N LEU A 93 0.23 -8.28 -3.47
CA LEU A 93 1.48 -9.02 -3.28
C LEU A 93 2.58 -8.59 -4.23
N VAL A 94 2.21 -8.22 -5.45
CA VAL A 94 3.14 -7.89 -6.55
C VAL A 94 3.61 -6.45 -6.54
N ASP A 95 3.05 -5.61 -5.66
CA ASP A 95 3.39 -4.18 -5.58
C ASP A 95 4.67 -3.93 -4.78
N LEU A 96 5.80 -4.25 -5.41
CA LEU A 96 7.13 -4.29 -4.80
C LEU A 96 8.03 -3.10 -5.15
N ILE A 97 7.55 -2.08 -5.86
CA ILE A 97 8.38 -0.93 -6.27
C ILE A 97 8.52 0.08 -5.14
N ASN A 98 7.39 0.52 -4.61
CA ASN A 98 7.35 1.61 -3.64
C ASN A 98 7.29 1.11 -2.20
N GLN A 99 7.93 1.82 -1.31
CA GLN A 99 7.85 1.57 0.12
C GLN A 99 6.60 2.20 0.72
N HIS A 100 6.07 1.61 1.79
CA HIS A 100 4.94 2.15 2.53
C HIS A 100 5.36 3.21 3.56
N ASP A 101 4.58 4.27 3.64
CA ASP A 101 4.58 5.22 4.75
C ASP A 101 3.65 4.68 5.87
N MET A 102 4.18 3.74 6.66
CA MET A 102 3.40 3.06 7.71
C MET A 102 2.97 4.00 8.83
N ALA A 103 3.74 5.06 9.09
CA ALA A 103 3.36 6.06 10.08
C ALA A 103 2.09 6.84 9.68
N ALA A 104 1.76 6.92 8.38
CA ALA A 104 0.54 7.54 7.90
C ALA A 104 -0.70 6.62 7.99
N GLY A 105 -0.52 5.34 8.33
CA GLY A 105 -1.58 4.33 8.35
C GLY A 105 -1.51 3.35 7.17
N VAL A 106 -2.40 2.38 7.16
CA VAL A 106 -2.38 1.20 6.26
C VAL A 106 -3.17 1.45 4.97
N SER A 107 -3.19 2.65 4.44
CA SER A 107 -3.82 2.90 3.13
C SER A 107 -2.89 2.55 1.97
N SER A 108 -3.44 2.01 0.89
CA SER A 108 -2.69 1.78 -0.36
C SER A 108 -2.10 3.06 -0.95
N ASP A 109 -2.72 4.20 -0.66
CA ASP A 109 -2.25 5.52 -1.13
C ASP A 109 -1.03 6.03 -0.36
N ASN A 110 -0.69 5.43 0.78
CA ASN A 110 0.44 5.84 1.63
C ASN A 110 1.76 5.22 1.15
N ARG A 111 2.07 5.36 -0.14
CA ARG A 111 3.33 4.90 -0.70
C ARG A 111 4.30 6.05 -0.91
N LEU A 112 5.57 5.78 -0.63
CA LEU A 112 6.70 6.70 -0.82
C LEU A 112 7.28 6.54 -2.22
N GLY A 113 7.61 7.62 -2.90
CA GLY A 113 8.26 7.57 -4.21
C GLY A 113 9.60 6.83 -4.17
N ALA A 114 9.86 5.95 -5.13
CA ALA A 114 11.15 5.27 -5.27
C ALA A 114 12.11 6.11 -6.14
N PRO A 115 13.35 6.42 -5.66
CA PRO A 115 14.37 6.99 -6.53
C PRO A 115 14.72 5.97 -7.61
N SER A 116 14.48 6.29 -8.89
CA SER A 116 14.55 5.29 -9.96
C SER A 116 14.98 5.87 -11.31
N ILE A 117 15.48 4.98 -12.15
CA ILE A 117 15.51 5.12 -13.59
C ILE A 117 14.56 4.04 -14.13
N SER A 118 13.54 4.43 -14.85
CA SER A 118 12.57 3.46 -15.37
C SER A 118 12.23 3.72 -16.82
N PHE A 119 11.83 2.67 -17.51
CA PHE A 119 11.45 2.68 -18.91
C PHE A 119 10.12 1.99 -19.09
N GLU A 120 9.27 2.56 -19.91
CA GLU A 120 8.00 1.99 -20.30
C GLU A 120 7.94 1.93 -21.85
N ALA A 121 7.43 0.84 -22.39
CA ALA A 121 7.30 0.67 -23.82
C ALA A 121 6.14 -0.27 -24.15
N TYR A 122 5.50 -0.06 -25.29
CA TYR A 122 4.57 -1.05 -25.83
C TYR A 122 5.32 -2.10 -26.62
N LEU A 123 5.19 -3.39 -26.21
CA LEU A 123 5.74 -4.54 -26.92
C LEU A 123 4.58 -5.36 -27.51
N GLY A 124 4.34 -5.19 -28.80
CA GLY A 124 3.15 -5.74 -29.46
C GLY A 124 1.90 -5.04 -28.96
N SER A 125 0.99 -5.77 -28.31
CA SER A 125 -0.23 -5.23 -27.68
C SER A 125 -0.12 -5.01 -26.18
N GLY A 126 1.02 -5.35 -25.56
CA GLY A 126 1.21 -5.25 -24.12
C GLY A 126 2.14 -4.13 -23.70
N ASP A 127 2.02 -3.72 -22.45
CA ASP A 127 2.88 -2.76 -21.80
C ASP A 127 4.05 -3.46 -21.11
N PHE A 128 5.24 -2.97 -21.36
CA PHE A 128 6.48 -3.41 -20.74
C PHE A 128 7.02 -2.31 -19.85
N GLN A 129 7.45 -2.66 -18.63
CA GLN A 129 8.09 -1.77 -17.69
C GLN A 129 9.39 -2.37 -17.18
N TYR A 130 10.42 -1.55 -17.06
CA TYR A 130 11.66 -1.86 -16.38
C TYR A 130 11.99 -0.78 -15.36
N TRP A 131 12.40 -1.19 -14.14
CA TRP A 131 12.76 -0.32 -13.04
C TRP A 131 14.15 -0.67 -12.54
N TYR A 132 15.00 0.33 -12.44
CA TYR A 132 16.27 0.31 -11.72
C TYR A 132 16.18 1.28 -10.55
N ILE A 133 16.29 0.78 -9.32
CA ILE A 133 16.18 1.54 -8.09
C ILE A 133 17.57 1.53 -7.41
N PRO A 134 18.37 2.59 -7.55
CA PRO A 134 19.76 2.61 -7.08
C PRO A 134 19.88 2.65 -5.56
N ARG A 135 18.81 2.99 -4.87
CA ARG A 135 18.78 3.12 -3.42
C ARG A 135 17.42 2.75 -2.85
N PHE A 136 17.44 1.84 -1.90
CA PHE A 136 16.27 1.46 -1.12
C PHE A 136 15.81 2.59 -0.20
N ARG A 137 14.49 2.74 -0.01
CA ARG A 137 13.86 3.57 1.02
C ARG A 137 13.35 2.69 2.14
N GLU A 138 13.66 3.10 3.37
CA GLU A 138 13.17 2.43 4.56
C GLU A 138 11.69 2.79 4.80
N ARG A 139 10.96 1.89 5.45
CA ARG A 139 9.61 2.10 5.93
C ARG A 139 9.62 3.12 7.06
N THR A 140 8.61 3.97 7.12
CA THR A 140 8.40 4.86 8.27
C THR A 140 7.73 4.09 9.41
N PHE A 141 7.97 4.54 10.64
CA PHE A 141 7.36 3.97 11.84
C PHE A 141 6.91 5.10 12.76
N ASN A 142 5.82 4.86 13.49
CA ASN A 142 5.35 5.74 14.54
C ASN A 142 6.32 5.76 15.73
N GLU A 143 6.28 6.80 16.54
CA GLU A 143 7.06 6.88 17.77
C GLU A 143 6.58 5.86 18.82
N LYS A 144 7.44 5.60 19.82
CA LYS A 144 7.17 4.65 20.89
C LYS A 144 5.80 4.83 21.55
N ASN A 145 5.37 6.06 21.78
CA ASN A 145 4.15 6.40 22.52
C ASN A 145 2.96 6.71 21.58
N ALA A 146 3.09 6.42 20.28
CA ALA A 146 2.07 6.69 19.29
C ALA A 146 1.22 5.47 18.97
N HIS A 147 0.02 5.69 18.44
CA HIS A 147 -0.86 4.66 17.90
C HIS A 147 -1.08 4.81 16.39
N PRO A 148 -1.16 3.69 15.66
CA PRO A 148 -0.69 2.36 16.04
C PRO A 148 0.84 2.35 16.17
N GLY A 149 1.37 1.66 17.17
CA GLY A 149 2.82 1.62 17.43
C GLY A 149 3.21 0.35 18.17
N PHE A 150 4.50 0.12 18.26
CA PHE A 150 5.02 -1.07 18.95
C PHE A 150 5.17 -0.89 20.48
N GLY A 151 4.89 0.30 21.03
CA GLY A 151 5.20 0.60 22.43
C GLY A 151 6.71 0.62 22.75
N LEU A 152 7.56 0.42 21.74
CA LEU A 152 9.02 0.30 21.86
C LEU A 152 9.72 1.25 20.86
N PRO A 153 10.91 1.78 21.22
CA PRO A 153 11.66 2.62 20.29
C PRO A 153 12.16 1.81 19.09
N VAL A 154 12.06 2.39 17.90
CA VAL A 154 12.54 1.79 16.65
C VAL A 154 13.98 2.23 16.39
N LEU A 155 14.88 1.28 16.23
CA LEU A 155 16.28 1.50 15.91
C LEU A 155 16.48 1.72 14.41
N PRO A 156 17.62 2.32 13.98
CA PRO A 156 17.99 2.37 12.58
C PRO A 156 18.02 0.97 11.95
N ALA A 157 17.46 0.84 10.76
CA ALA A 157 17.34 -0.43 10.08
C ALA A 157 18.68 -1.08 9.77
N GLN A 158 18.71 -2.41 9.75
CA GLN A 158 19.80 -3.22 9.26
C GLN A 158 19.42 -3.96 7.96
N PHE A 159 20.41 -4.35 7.20
CA PHE A 159 20.25 -4.94 5.87
C PHE A 159 21.09 -6.21 5.73
N ALA A 160 20.54 -7.23 5.11
CA ALA A 160 21.27 -8.44 4.75
C ALA A 160 22.38 -8.16 3.72
N HIS A 161 22.11 -7.25 2.76
CA HIS A 161 23.08 -6.91 1.74
C HIS A 161 24.19 -6.00 2.30
N THR A 162 25.47 -6.29 1.98
CA THR A 162 26.65 -5.57 2.49
C THR A 162 26.69 -4.08 2.14
N ARG A 163 26.00 -3.67 1.06
CA ARG A 163 25.89 -2.26 0.66
C ARG A 163 24.77 -1.52 1.39
N GLY A 164 24.02 -2.21 2.26
CA GLY A 164 22.87 -1.65 2.98
C GLY A 164 21.83 -1.09 2.03
N SER A 165 21.23 0.05 2.36
CA SER A 165 20.24 0.74 1.53
C SER A 165 20.73 1.20 0.15
N LYS A 166 22.05 1.06 -0.15
CA LYS A 166 22.64 1.35 -1.46
C LYS A 166 22.73 0.11 -2.36
N ALA A 167 22.17 -1.02 -1.96
CA ALA A 167 21.97 -2.16 -2.84
C ALA A 167 20.92 -1.75 -3.89
N PRO A 168 21.19 -1.96 -5.20
CA PRO A 168 20.22 -1.65 -6.24
C PRO A 168 19.14 -2.73 -6.30
N ASP A 169 17.93 -2.31 -6.62
CA ASP A 169 16.85 -3.23 -6.95
C ASP A 169 16.52 -3.13 -8.44
N HIS A 170 16.02 -4.23 -8.99
CA HIS A 170 15.58 -4.35 -10.38
C HIS A 170 14.19 -4.96 -10.42
N ALA A 171 13.33 -4.41 -11.28
CA ALA A 171 12.03 -4.99 -11.53
C ALA A 171 11.65 -4.89 -13.01
N ILE A 172 10.94 -5.90 -13.48
CA ILE A 172 10.40 -6.00 -14.83
C ILE A 172 8.93 -6.39 -14.70
N ARG A 173 8.06 -5.77 -15.48
CA ARG A 173 6.65 -6.15 -15.61
C ARG A 173 6.25 -6.11 -17.07
N TYR A 174 5.49 -7.11 -17.50
CA TYR A 174 4.80 -7.13 -18.79
C TYR A 174 3.33 -7.42 -18.55
N GLY A 175 2.47 -6.50 -18.98
CA GLY A 175 1.02 -6.58 -18.91
C GLY A 175 0.38 -6.62 -20.30
N ASN A 176 -0.75 -7.32 -20.44
CA ASN A 176 -1.53 -7.34 -21.67
C ASN A 176 -2.97 -7.78 -21.39
N SER A 177 -3.85 -7.61 -22.36
CA SER A 177 -5.24 -8.03 -22.30
C SER A 177 -5.58 -8.99 -23.43
N ILE A 178 -6.33 -10.04 -23.13
CA ILE A 178 -6.87 -10.98 -24.11
C ILE A 178 -8.37 -11.13 -23.88
N GLY A 179 -9.17 -10.45 -24.70
CA GLY A 179 -10.62 -10.39 -24.49
C GLY A 179 -10.98 -9.70 -23.19
N GLU A 180 -11.63 -10.41 -22.30
CA GLU A 180 -12.07 -9.93 -20.97
C GLU A 180 -11.07 -10.23 -19.85
N ILE A 181 -9.88 -10.76 -20.19
CA ILE A 181 -8.84 -11.13 -19.24
C ILE A 181 -7.68 -10.15 -19.37
N ASP A 182 -7.38 -9.45 -18.30
CA ASP A 182 -6.14 -8.71 -18.11
C ASP A 182 -5.15 -9.58 -17.33
N TYR A 183 -3.89 -9.58 -17.75
CA TYR A 183 -2.83 -10.30 -17.05
C TYR A 183 -1.53 -9.52 -17.05
N ALA A 184 -0.73 -9.75 -16.02
CA ALA A 184 0.65 -9.30 -16.01
C ALA A 184 1.56 -10.32 -15.33
N VAL A 185 2.81 -10.34 -15.78
CA VAL A 185 3.90 -11.11 -15.17
C VAL A 185 4.98 -10.15 -14.76
N SER A 186 5.51 -10.30 -13.55
CA SER A 186 6.57 -9.47 -13.01
C SER A 186 7.73 -10.31 -12.47
N VAL A 187 8.91 -9.71 -12.46
CA VAL A 187 10.13 -10.25 -11.84
C VAL A 187 10.73 -9.14 -10.98
N PHE A 188 11.09 -9.46 -9.75
CA PHE A 188 11.74 -8.55 -8.82
C PHE A 188 13.04 -9.20 -8.28
N ASP A 189 14.13 -8.41 -8.24
CA ASP A 189 15.40 -8.78 -7.58
C ASP A 189 15.88 -7.55 -6.80
N GLY A 190 15.83 -7.60 -5.46
CA GLY A 190 16.18 -6.45 -4.64
C GLY A 190 15.92 -6.64 -3.15
N THR A 191 15.82 -5.54 -2.44
CA THR A 191 15.55 -5.52 -1.01
C THR A 191 14.05 -5.66 -0.75
N ALA A 192 13.64 -6.63 0.07
CA ALA A 192 12.25 -6.84 0.46
C ALA A 192 11.65 -5.56 1.09
N ARG A 193 10.40 -5.22 0.73
CA ARG A 193 9.75 -4.00 1.23
C ARG A 193 9.27 -4.13 2.67
N GLU A 194 8.97 -5.34 3.09
CA GLU A 194 8.57 -5.66 4.46
C GLU A 194 9.80 -6.14 5.25
N PRO A 195 10.19 -5.44 6.34
CA PRO A 195 11.30 -5.88 7.17
C PRO A 195 10.88 -7.01 8.11
N LEU A 196 11.82 -7.87 8.48
CA LEU A 196 11.70 -8.67 9.69
C LEU A 196 11.80 -7.75 10.90
N ILE A 197 10.83 -7.83 11.80
CA ILE A 197 10.82 -7.08 13.06
C ILE A 197 11.53 -7.91 14.12
N ARG A 198 12.69 -7.45 14.55
CA ARG A 198 13.48 -8.10 15.62
C ARG A 198 13.34 -7.30 16.91
N VAL A 199 13.07 -7.99 17.99
CA VAL A 199 13.04 -7.36 19.34
C VAL A 199 14.40 -7.59 19.98
N GLU A 200 15.08 -6.52 20.32
CA GLU A 200 16.39 -6.55 20.97
C GLU A 200 16.27 -6.70 22.48
N GLU A 201 17.31 -7.23 23.13
CA GLU A 201 17.32 -7.52 24.59
C GLU A 201 16.99 -6.32 25.48
N MET A 202 17.22 -5.11 25.02
CA MET A 202 16.93 -3.87 25.75
C MET A 202 15.52 -3.31 25.49
N GLY A 203 14.64 -4.07 24.85
CA GLY A 203 13.27 -3.63 24.55
C GLY A 203 13.22 -2.53 23.49
N SER A 204 13.80 -2.77 22.34
CA SER A 204 13.72 -1.93 21.15
C SER A 204 13.43 -2.76 19.90
N ILE A 205 12.85 -2.16 18.91
CA ILE A 205 12.52 -2.77 17.62
C ILE A 205 13.66 -2.49 16.62
N LEU A 206 14.16 -3.55 16.00
CA LEU A 206 15.16 -3.47 14.93
C LEU A 206 14.55 -3.97 13.62
N PRO A 207 14.23 -3.08 12.66
CA PRO A 207 13.84 -3.48 11.31
C PRO A 207 15.05 -4.09 10.59
N TYR A 208 14.89 -5.31 10.05
CA TYR A 208 15.92 -6.00 9.29
C TYR A 208 15.42 -6.34 7.88
N TYR A 209 16.06 -5.78 6.86
CA TYR A 209 15.67 -5.96 5.48
C TYR A 209 16.51 -7.04 4.79
N GLU A 210 15.83 -8.05 4.30
CA GLU A 210 16.41 -9.14 3.54
C GLU A 210 16.44 -8.84 2.04
N GLN A 211 17.19 -9.66 1.28
CA GLN A 211 17.12 -9.67 -0.18
C GLN A 211 16.01 -10.61 -0.61
N MET A 212 15.29 -10.22 -1.66
CA MET A 212 14.18 -10.97 -2.23
C MET A 212 14.38 -11.11 -3.74
N ARG A 213 14.10 -12.30 -4.26
CA ARG A 213 13.90 -12.56 -5.67
C ARG A 213 12.57 -13.22 -5.86
N SER A 214 11.75 -12.66 -6.74
CA SER A 214 10.41 -13.19 -6.92
C SER A 214 9.91 -13.06 -8.35
N VAL A 215 8.95 -13.92 -8.67
CA VAL A 215 8.12 -13.86 -9.88
C VAL A 215 6.68 -13.63 -9.43
N GLY A 216 6.03 -12.64 -10.01
CA GLY A 216 4.64 -12.28 -9.75
C GLY A 216 3.75 -12.56 -10.95
N LEU A 217 2.48 -12.89 -10.68
CA LEU A 217 1.42 -13.07 -11.66
C LEU A 217 0.18 -12.29 -11.20
N GLU A 218 -0.37 -11.49 -12.09
CA GLU A 218 -1.65 -10.78 -11.91
C GLU A 218 -2.62 -11.32 -12.97
N LEU A 219 -3.87 -11.60 -12.56
CA LEU A 219 -4.95 -11.98 -13.48
C LEU A 219 -6.24 -11.30 -13.03
N GLN A 220 -6.95 -10.68 -13.98
CA GLN A 220 -8.28 -10.15 -13.75
C GLN A 220 -9.19 -10.53 -14.93
N TYR A 221 -10.33 -11.12 -14.62
CA TYR A 221 -11.42 -11.29 -15.57
C TYR A 221 -12.53 -10.29 -15.26
N THR A 222 -12.95 -9.55 -16.27
CA THR A 222 -14.00 -8.52 -16.16
C THR A 222 -15.23 -8.97 -16.94
N GLY A 223 -16.27 -9.46 -16.22
CA GLY A 223 -17.59 -9.74 -16.79
C GLY A 223 -18.57 -8.60 -16.56
N ASP A 224 -19.80 -8.72 -17.06
CA ASP A 224 -20.83 -7.66 -17.01
C ASP A 224 -21.10 -7.09 -15.59
N SER A 225 -20.97 -7.91 -14.57
CA SER A 225 -21.25 -7.51 -13.18
C SER A 225 -20.43 -8.33 -12.17
N ILE A 226 -19.36 -8.98 -12.62
CA ILE A 226 -18.50 -9.80 -11.79
C ILE A 226 -17.04 -9.62 -12.21
N LEU A 227 -16.18 -9.45 -11.22
CA LEU A 227 -14.73 -9.48 -11.37
C LEU A 227 -14.19 -10.72 -10.69
N TYR A 228 -13.27 -11.45 -11.34
CA TYR A 228 -12.41 -12.42 -10.70
C TYR A 228 -10.99 -11.89 -10.71
N LYS A 229 -10.34 -11.93 -9.57
CA LYS A 229 -9.02 -11.35 -9.35
C LYS A 229 -8.09 -12.41 -8.77
N PHE A 230 -6.84 -12.39 -9.20
CA PHE A 230 -5.79 -13.26 -8.67
C PHE A 230 -4.45 -12.54 -8.71
N GLU A 231 -3.74 -12.62 -7.61
CA GLU A 231 -2.31 -12.31 -7.52
C GLU A 231 -1.57 -13.50 -6.94
N GLY A 232 -0.44 -13.84 -7.53
CA GLY A 232 0.48 -14.84 -7.02
C GLY A 232 1.90 -14.30 -7.00
N LEU A 233 2.64 -14.63 -5.97
CA LEU A 233 4.04 -14.26 -5.81
C LEU A 233 4.80 -15.47 -5.28
N THR A 234 5.88 -15.86 -5.96
CA THR A 234 6.75 -16.97 -5.52
C THR A 234 8.20 -16.56 -5.64
N GLY A 235 9.07 -17.10 -4.79
CA GLY A 235 10.49 -16.76 -4.85
C GLY A 235 11.26 -17.14 -3.61
N THR A 236 12.34 -16.39 -3.37
CA THR A 236 13.20 -16.53 -2.19
C THR A 236 13.32 -15.21 -1.47
N GLN A 237 13.27 -15.23 -0.13
CA GLN A 237 13.58 -14.09 0.70
C GLN A 237 14.57 -14.50 1.81
N GLY A 238 15.71 -13.82 1.88
CA GLY A 238 16.84 -14.28 2.67
C GLY A 238 17.35 -15.63 2.17
N GLU A 239 17.22 -16.67 2.98
CA GLU A 239 17.59 -18.06 2.66
C GLU A 239 16.34 -18.98 2.50
N GLU A 240 15.13 -18.45 2.65
CA GLU A 240 13.88 -19.22 2.64
C GLU A 240 13.13 -19.03 1.31
N ASP A 241 12.61 -20.13 0.77
CA ASP A 241 11.66 -20.10 -0.34
C ASP A 241 10.27 -19.74 0.19
N PHE A 242 9.46 -19.06 -0.61
CA PHE A 242 8.10 -18.68 -0.24
C PHE A 242 7.13 -18.75 -1.41
N ASP A 243 5.86 -18.95 -1.05
CA ASP A 243 4.72 -18.81 -1.93
C ASP A 243 3.66 -17.91 -1.28
N ALA A 244 3.08 -17.00 -2.05
CA ALA A 244 1.97 -16.18 -1.62
C ALA A 244 0.94 -16.03 -2.74
N ALA A 245 -0.34 -16.01 -2.38
CA ALA A 245 -1.43 -15.84 -3.33
C ALA A 245 -2.62 -15.11 -2.71
N VAL A 246 -3.27 -14.27 -3.49
CA VAL A 246 -4.59 -13.71 -3.19
C VAL A 246 -5.51 -14.02 -4.35
N MET A 247 -6.69 -14.56 -4.05
CA MET A 247 -7.73 -14.79 -5.04
C MET A 247 -9.05 -14.23 -4.55
N GLY A 248 -9.79 -13.59 -5.43
CA GLY A 248 -11.03 -12.95 -5.04
C GLY A 248 -12.05 -12.78 -6.15
N THR A 249 -13.22 -12.37 -5.73
CA THR A 249 -14.31 -11.99 -6.62
C THR A 249 -15.05 -10.78 -6.05
N GLU A 250 -15.49 -9.93 -6.96
CA GLU A 250 -16.39 -8.82 -6.65
C GLU A 250 -17.62 -8.92 -7.55
N LYS A 251 -18.81 -8.98 -6.95
CA LYS A 251 -20.09 -9.00 -7.65
C LYS A 251 -20.80 -7.68 -7.45
N THR A 252 -21.04 -6.94 -8.55
CA THR A 252 -21.81 -5.70 -8.52
C THR A 252 -23.28 -5.96 -8.73
N VAL A 253 -24.10 -5.41 -7.85
CA VAL A 253 -25.56 -5.33 -7.95
C VAL A 253 -25.94 -3.87 -8.17
N TYR A 254 -26.41 -3.58 -9.37
CA TYR A 254 -26.77 -2.22 -9.76
C TYR A 254 -28.14 -1.81 -9.24
N SER A 255 -28.29 -0.51 -8.94
CA SER A 255 -29.57 0.12 -8.61
C SER A 255 -30.32 -0.58 -7.47
N ILE A 256 -29.62 -0.89 -6.36
CA ILE A 256 -30.23 -1.55 -5.20
C ILE A 256 -31.43 -0.77 -4.66
N PHE A 257 -32.48 -1.49 -4.26
CA PHE A 257 -33.74 -0.92 -3.74
C PHE A 257 -34.39 0.11 -4.70
N ALA A 258 -34.17 -0.03 -6.03
CA ALA A 258 -34.66 0.89 -7.05
C ALA A 258 -34.17 2.35 -6.85
N THR A 259 -32.97 2.50 -6.29
CA THR A 259 -32.25 3.77 -6.13
C THR A 259 -31.12 3.85 -7.17
N GLN A 260 -30.35 4.93 -7.16
CA GLN A 260 -29.12 5.05 -7.95
C GLN A 260 -27.89 4.37 -7.30
N TRP A 261 -28.05 3.75 -6.14
CA TRP A 261 -26.94 3.10 -5.42
C TRP A 261 -26.57 1.75 -6.03
N ASP A 262 -25.31 1.54 -6.20
CA ASP A 262 -24.75 0.24 -6.56
C ASP A 262 -24.07 -0.40 -5.35
N MET A 263 -24.09 -1.74 -5.31
CA MET A 263 -23.48 -2.52 -4.24
C MET A 263 -22.52 -3.55 -4.82
N GLY A 264 -21.26 -3.48 -4.44
CA GLY A 264 -20.24 -4.52 -4.65
C GLY A 264 -20.20 -5.48 -3.46
N LEU A 265 -20.22 -6.78 -3.74
CA LEU A 265 -19.97 -7.84 -2.77
C LEU A 265 -18.60 -8.42 -3.04
N ILE A 266 -17.69 -8.34 -2.06
CA ILE A 266 -16.28 -8.69 -2.17
C ILE A 266 -16.01 -9.92 -1.31
N ILE A 267 -15.30 -10.90 -1.86
CA ILE A 267 -14.75 -12.04 -1.13
C ILE A 267 -13.36 -12.30 -1.67
N GLU A 268 -12.34 -12.32 -0.77
CA GLU A 268 -10.97 -12.66 -1.11
C GLU A 268 -10.39 -13.64 -0.10
N TYR A 269 -9.59 -14.58 -0.59
CA TYR A 269 -8.80 -15.48 0.23
C TYR A 269 -7.33 -15.20 0.00
N GLN A 270 -6.57 -15.06 1.08
CA GLN A 270 -5.15 -14.77 1.08
C GLN A 270 -4.38 -15.94 1.68
N TYR A 271 -3.25 -16.25 1.08
CA TYR A 271 -2.21 -17.14 1.59
C TYR A 271 -0.85 -16.47 1.44
N ASP A 272 -0.02 -16.51 2.47
CA ASP A 272 1.33 -15.95 2.45
C ASP A 272 2.18 -16.66 3.51
N ASP A 273 3.15 -17.48 3.09
CA ASP A 273 4.03 -18.23 4.00
C ASP A 273 5.36 -17.53 4.30
N ARG A 274 5.49 -16.25 3.91
CA ARG A 274 6.66 -15.46 4.25
C ARG A 274 6.75 -15.24 5.77
N VAL A 275 7.96 -15.32 6.34
CA VAL A 275 8.20 -15.16 7.78
C VAL A 275 7.67 -13.84 8.36
N GLN A 276 7.63 -12.76 7.55
CA GLN A 276 7.09 -11.46 7.96
C GLN A 276 5.57 -11.33 7.77
N ALA A 277 4.89 -12.30 7.18
CA ALA A 277 3.45 -12.29 7.12
C ALA A 277 2.88 -12.40 8.53
N LEU A 278 2.00 -11.45 8.89
CA LEU A 278 1.39 -11.44 10.22
C LEU A 278 0.45 -12.63 10.42
N ILE A 279 -0.20 -13.07 9.34
CA ILE A 279 -1.13 -14.20 9.32
C ILE A 279 -0.95 -14.92 7.98
N ASP A 280 -0.77 -16.23 8.02
CA ASP A 280 -0.51 -17.04 6.84
C ASP A 280 -1.74 -17.17 5.93
N ARG A 281 -2.93 -17.20 6.51
CA ARG A 281 -4.19 -17.43 5.79
C ARG A 281 -5.29 -16.56 6.33
N THR A 282 -5.92 -15.78 5.44
CA THR A 282 -7.04 -14.94 5.82
C THR A 282 -8.17 -15.02 4.80
N LEU A 283 -9.39 -14.89 5.29
CA LEU A 283 -10.59 -14.67 4.49
C LEU A 283 -11.04 -13.22 4.67
N VAL A 284 -11.19 -12.50 3.56
CA VAL A 284 -11.72 -11.15 3.53
C VAL A 284 -13.11 -11.19 2.90
N SER A 285 -14.07 -10.58 3.55
CA SER A 285 -15.41 -10.33 3.01
C SER A 285 -15.75 -8.86 3.09
N GLY A 286 -16.42 -8.31 2.08
CA GLY A 286 -16.66 -6.88 2.02
C GLY A 286 -17.92 -6.49 1.29
N ILE A 287 -18.36 -5.27 1.58
CA ILE A 287 -19.46 -4.58 0.91
C ILE A 287 -18.97 -3.19 0.53
N ARG A 288 -19.06 -2.87 -0.75
CA ARG A 288 -18.84 -1.54 -1.30
C ARG A 288 -20.18 -0.95 -1.69
N LEU A 289 -20.51 0.24 -1.23
CA LEU A 289 -21.69 0.99 -1.66
C LEU A 289 -21.23 2.26 -2.38
N THR A 290 -21.77 2.49 -3.56
CA THR A 290 -21.49 3.69 -4.36
C THR A 290 -22.83 4.38 -4.65
N ALA A 291 -22.98 5.61 -4.20
CA ALA A 291 -24.26 6.33 -4.31
C ALA A 291 -24.56 6.81 -5.73
N ASN A 292 -23.55 6.92 -6.61
CA ASN A 292 -23.63 7.51 -7.96
C ASN A 292 -24.28 8.90 -7.94
N ASP A 293 -24.03 9.66 -6.87
CA ASP A 293 -24.53 11.02 -6.68
C ASP A 293 -23.46 12.07 -7.11
N GLU A 294 -23.87 13.32 -7.19
CA GLU A 294 -22.97 14.45 -7.51
C GLU A 294 -21.86 14.69 -6.47
N PHE A 295 -21.98 14.04 -5.30
CA PHE A 295 -21.06 14.18 -4.18
C PHE A 295 -20.05 13.04 -4.08
N ASP A 296 -20.01 12.10 -5.03
CA ASP A 296 -19.14 10.90 -5.05
C ASP A 296 -19.19 10.12 -3.71
N SER A 297 -20.39 9.98 -3.16
CA SER A 297 -20.57 9.32 -1.85
C SER A 297 -20.31 7.82 -1.96
N SER A 298 -19.41 7.31 -1.13
CA SER A 298 -19.03 5.90 -1.10
C SER A 298 -18.86 5.39 0.32
N LEU A 299 -19.05 4.08 0.49
CA LEU A 299 -18.77 3.35 1.73
C LEU A 299 -18.18 1.99 1.37
N LEU A 300 -17.07 1.65 1.98
CA LEU A 300 -16.47 0.32 1.93
C LEU A 300 -16.43 -0.24 3.36
N VAL A 301 -16.93 -1.46 3.53
CA VAL A 301 -16.83 -2.22 4.76
C VAL A 301 -16.10 -3.51 4.44
N LEU A 302 -15.02 -3.80 5.17
CA LEU A 302 -14.24 -5.04 5.05
C LEU A 302 -14.20 -5.76 6.40
N TYR A 303 -14.31 -7.07 6.36
CA TYR A 303 -14.08 -7.94 7.49
C TYR A 303 -13.08 -9.01 7.11
N THR A 304 -11.94 -9.02 7.78
CA THR A 304 -10.84 -9.97 7.59
C THR A 304 -10.77 -10.87 8.81
N VAL A 305 -10.61 -12.16 8.60
CA VAL A 305 -10.48 -13.17 9.66
C VAL A 305 -9.44 -14.20 9.25
N ASP A 306 -8.65 -14.70 10.21
CA ASP A 306 -7.75 -15.83 10.00
C ASP A 306 -8.52 -17.15 9.83
N ASP A 307 -7.86 -18.19 9.36
CA ASP A 307 -8.50 -19.50 9.10
C ASP A 307 -8.92 -20.23 10.38
N GLU A 308 -8.37 -19.87 11.54
CA GLU A 308 -8.74 -20.41 12.85
C GLU A 308 -9.84 -19.59 13.54
N PHE A 309 -10.24 -18.44 12.97
CA PHE A 309 -11.20 -17.49 13.55
C PHE A 309 -10.78 -16.92 14.90
N SER A 310 -9.48 -16.88 15.17
CA SER A 310 -8.88 -16.41 16.43
C SER A 310 -8.54 -14.92 16.39
N GLN A 311 -8.35 -14.36 15.20
CA GLN A 311 -8.08 -12.94 14.97
C GLN A 311 -8.97 -12.37 13.90
N SER A 312 -9.40 -11.14 14.05
CA SER A 312 -10.18 -10.46 13.03
C SER A 312 -9.90 -8.96 12.98
N LEU A 313 -10.09 -8.39 11.80
CA LEU A 313 -10.03 -6.97 11.54
C LEU A 313 -11.33 -6.53 10.87
N PHE A 314 -12.01 -5.58 11.45
CA PHE A 314 -13.11 -4.87 10.82
C PHE A 314 -12.62 -3.50 10.35
N GLY A 315 -12.82 -3.18 9.08
CA GLY A 315 -12.49 -1.90 8.47
C GLY A 315 -13.76 -1.23 7.88
N LEU A 316 -13.86 0.06 8.05
CA LEU A 316 -14.88 0.89 7.42
C LEU A 316 -14.21 2.14 6.86
N GLU A 317 -14.46 2.42 5.60
CA GLU A 317 -14.03 3.64 4.90
C GLU A 317 -15.26 4.31 4.29
N ALA A 318 -15.44 5.60 4.53
CA ALA A 318 -16.52 6.37 3.93
C ALA A 318 -15.97 7.69 3.41
N SER A 319 -16.39 8.08 2.22
CA SER A 319 -15.98 9.32 1.58
C SER A 319 -17.18 10.07 1.02
N ARG A 320 -17.14 11.39 1.12
CA ARG A 320 -18.15 12.27 0.52
C ARG A 320 -17.56 13.64 0.21
N ARG A 321 -17.77 14.11 -1.01
CA ARG A 321 -17.53 15.51 -1.39
C ARG A 321 -18.59 16.39 -0.75
N LEU A 322 -18.17 17.41 0.03
CA LEU A 322 -19.09 18.36 0.67
C LEU A 322 -19.36 19.59 -0.19
N SER A 323 -18.37 19.99 -0.99
CA SER A 323 -18.46 21.13 -1.92
C SER A 323 -17.34 21.03 -2.96
N ASN A 324 -17.29 21.97 -3.91
CA ASN A 324 -16.16 22.08 -4.81
C ASN A 324 -14.87 22.32 -4.03
N GLY A 325 -13.99 21.31 -3.98
CA GLY A 325 -12.69 21.39 -3.32
C GLY A 325 -12.69 20.96 -1.85
N MET A 326 -13.79 20.42 -1.31
CA MET A 326 -13.81 19.85 0.05
C MET A 326 -14.36 18.42 0.04
N THR A 327 -13.63 17.49 0.63
CA THR A 327 -14.05 16.10 0.87
C THR A 327 -14.00 15.80 2.35
N LEU A 328 -14.92 14.96 2.83
CA LEU A 328 -14.92 14.38 4.16
C LEU A 328 -14.69 12.89 4.04
N ASP A 329 -13.63 12.42 4.69
CA ASP A 329 -13.27 11.01 4.76
C ASP A 329 -13.35 10.54 6.20
N LEU A 330 -13.86 9.31 6.40
CA LEU A 330 -13.95 8.64 7.68
C LEU A 330 -13.38 7.23 7.53
N ASN A 331 -12.37 6.91 8.35
CA ASN A 331 -11.78 5.59 8.43
C ASN A 331 -11.94 5.06 9.86
N TYR A 332 -12.37 3.80 9.98
CA TYR A 332 -12.49 3.12 11.26
C TYR A 332 -11.90 1.71 11.14
N LEU A 333 -11.02 1.36 12.06
CA LEU A 333 -10.41 0.04 12.16
C LEU A 333 -10.66 -0.51 13.56
N LEU A 334 -11.08 -1.78 13.64
CA LEU A 334 -11.26 -2.50 14.88
C LEU A 334 -10.58 -3.85 14.75
N TYR A 335 -9.55 -4.04 15.57
CA TYR A 335 -8.84 -5.31 15.71
C TYR A 335 -9.46 -6.12 16.82
N ASN A 336 -9.48 -7.44 16.69
CA ASN A 336 -9.88 -8.37 17.74
C ASN A 336 -8.97 -9.61 17.69
N SER A 337 -8.59 -10.12 18.87
CA SER A 337 -7.77 -11.32 19.01
C SER A 337 -8.15 -12.03 20.31
N ASP A 338 -8.24 -13.35 20.26
CA ASP A 338 -8.63 -14.17 21.41
C ASP A 338 -7.43 -14.52 22.31
N GLU A 339 -6.19 -14.39 21.82
CA GLU A 339 -4.97 -14.77 22.52
C GLU A 339 -3.88 -13.70 22.47
N GLN A 340 -3.21 -13.47 23.60
CA GLN A 340 -2.15 -12.47 23.78
C GLN A 340 -0.90 -12.66 22.91
N ASN A 341 -0.66 -13.86 22.43
CA ASN A 341 0.49 -14.19 21.59
C ASN A 341 0.22 -13.99 20.08
N LEU A 342 -1.01 -13.64 19.69
CA LEU A 342 -1.37 -13.44 18.30
C LEU A 342 -0.99 -12.02 17.81
N PRO A 343 -0.64 -11.86 16.52
CA PRO A 343 -0.18 -10.58 15.98
C PRO A 343 -1.12 -9.41 16.20
N PHE A 344 -2.44 -9.62 16.08
CA PHE A 344 -3.41 -8.53 16.25
C PHE A 344 -3.61 -8.13 17.71
N TYR A 345 -3.24 -8.97 18.66
CA TYR A 345 -3.37 -8.64 20.07
C TYR A 345 -2.56 -7.39 20.45
N SER A 346 -1.35 -7.27 19.93
CA SER A 346 -0.49 -6.09 20.15
C SER A 346 -1.04 -4.79 19.54
N LEU A 347 -2.05 -4.86 18.68
CA LEU A 347 -2.73 -3.71 18.09
C LEU A 347 -4.02 -3.33 18.83
N ILE A 348 -4.50 -4.23 19.73
CA ILE A 348 -5.75 -4.04 20.49
C ILE A 348 -5.51 -3.55 21.91
N ASP A 349 -4.32 -3.83 22.43
CA ASP A 349 -4.05 -3.82 23.85
C ASP A 349 -3.98 -2.40 24.44
N ASP A 350 -4.47 -2.17 25.59
CA ASP A 350 -5.01 -2.83 26.79
C ASP A 350 -6.26 -2.15 27.34
#